data_997e01931846bc4b3ac65ddf0719c9b9
#
_entry.id   997e01931846bc4b3ac65ddf0719c9b9
#
_cell.length_a   1.000
_cell.length_b   1.000
_cell.length_c   1.000
_cell.angle_alpha   90.00
_cell.angle_beta   90.00
_cell.angle_gamma   90.00
#
_symmetry.space_group_name_H-M   'P 1'
#
loop_
_entity.id
_entity.type
_entity.pdbx_description
1 polymer ?
#
loop_
_entity_poly.entity_id
_entity_poly.type
_entity_poly.pdbx_seq_one_letter_code
_entity_poly.pdbx_strand_id
1 'polypeptide(L)'
;TFRYPARPKHPALDHFKLAVRKGERVALVGPSGAGKTTVFQLMLRYYDPESGRITLDGVDIRNADPVEVRRSIGVVSQEPVIFSADAMENIRYGRPEATDEEVRAAADAAAATEFLERLPNGFSTFLGEKGVRLSGGQRQRIAVARAILRDPAVLLLDEATSALDSESEHYVQLALERIMADRTSIVIAHRLSTIRQADRIVVLDDGKIVSEGKHDALISEGGLYARLAERQFDLASD
;
A
#
# COMPACT_ATOMS: atom_id res chain seq x y z
N THR A 1 -14.08 3.26 -16.59
CA THR A 1 -15.02 4.12 -15.83
C THR A 1 -15.68 3.29 -14.73
N PHE A 2 -15.81 3.86 -13.54
CA PHE A 2 -16.45 3.20 -12.40
C PHE A 2 -17.22 4.21 -11.54
N ARG A 3 -18.41 3.79 -11.06
CA ARG A 3 -19.23 4.50 -10.06
C ARG A 3 -19.54 3.57 -8.90
N TYR A 4 -19.52 4.10 -7.70
CA TYR A 4 -20.00 3.35 -6.54
C TYR A 4 -21.54 3.21 -6.62
N PRO A 5 -22.10 2.04 -6.28
CA PRO A 5 -23.57 1.86 -6.25
C PRO A 5 -24.29 2.89 -5.39
N ALA A 6 -23.66 3.33 -4.30
CA ALA A 6 -24.18 4.36 -3.41
C ALA A 6 -24.11 5.80 -4.01
N ARG A 7 -23.36 6.03 -5.09
CA ARG A 7 -23.16 7.33 -5.74
C ARG A 7 -23.19 7.22 -7.27
N PRO A 8 -24.31 6.81 -7.88
CA PRO A 8 -24.41 6.45 -9.31
C PRO A 8 -24.28 7.65 -10.25
N LYS A 9 -24.44 8.87 -9.75
CA LYS A 9 -24.41 10.09 -10.58
C LYS A 9 -22.98 10.59 -10.88
N HIS A 10 -22.03 10.29 -10.01
CA HIS A 10 -20.66 10.79 -10.12
C HIS A 10 -19.68 9.63 -10.28
N PRO A 11 -18.90 9.57 -11.37
CA PRO A 11 -17.89 8.54 -11.52
C PRO A 11 -16.77 8.75 -10.48
N ALA A 12 -16.39 7.69 -9.81
CA ALA A 12 -15.22 7.68 -8.92
C ALA A 12 -13.92 7.55 -9.73
N LEU A 13 -14.00 6.89 -10.90
CA LEU A 13 -12.97 6.91 -11.95
C LEU A 13 -13.66 7.13 -13.31
N ASP A 14 -13.19 8.13 -14.06
CA ASP A 14 -13.75 8.50 -15.35
C ASP A 14 -12.69 8.40 -16.45
N HIS A 15 -12.89 7.47 -17.39
CA HIS A 15 -11.93 7.20 -18.48
C HIS A 15 -10.48 7.01 -18.00
N PHE A 16 -10.33 6.50 -16.78
CA PHE A 16 -9.03 6.27 -16.16
C PHE A 16 -8.25 5.19 -16.92
N LYS A 17 -7.03 5.52 -17.35
CA LYS A 17 -6.13 4.59 -18.06
C LYS A 17 -4.75 4.65 -17.44
N LEU A 18 -4.33 3.56 -16.83
CA LEU A 18 -3.01 3.43 -16.22
C LEU A 18 -2.39 2.10 -16.66
N ALA A 19 -1.20 2.15 -17.22
CA ALA A 19 -0.37 0.98 -17.44
C ALA A 19 0.86 1.05 -16.53
N VAL A 20 1.14 -0.02 -15.80
CA VAL A 20 2.29 -0.12 -14.91
C VAL A 20 3.18 -1.25 -15.43
N ARG A 21 4.48 -0.97 -15.57
CA ARG A 21 5.46 -1.95 -16.03
C ARG A 21 5.90 -2.84 -14.88
N LYS A 22 6.33 -4.06 -15.21
CA LYS A 22 6.93 -4.95 -14.21
C LYS A 22 8.13 -4.28 -13.54
N GLY A 23 8.16 -4.29 -12.21
CA GLY A 23 9.19 -3.64 -11.41
C GLY A 23 9.06 -2.12 -11.25
N GLU A 24 8.06 -1.48 -11.90
CA GLU A 24 7.85 -0.04 -11.82
C GLU A 24 7.20 0.35 -10.48
N ARG A 25 7.71 1.42 -9.86
CA ARG A 25 7.12 2.07 -8.69
C ARG A 25 6.31 3.28 -9.12
N VAL A 26 4.99 3.20 -8.98
CA VAL A 26 4.07 4.29 -9.33
C VAL A 26 3.50 4.92 -8.08
N ALA A 27 3.64 6.23 -7.93
CA ALA A 27 2.99 6.99 -6.87
C ALA A 27 1.68 7.60 -7.38
N LEU A 28 0.56 7.32 -6.72
CA LEU A 28 -0.73 7.97 -6.95
C LEU A 28 -0.86 9.16 -6.00
N VAL A 29 -0.99 10.36 -6.56
CA VAL A 29 -1.08 11.63 -5.84
C VAL A 29 -2.35 12.36 -6.26
N GLY A 30 -2.95 13.12 -5.37
CA GLY A 30 -4.16 13.90 -5.68
C GLY A 30 -4.93 14.25 -4.41
N PRO A 31 -5.89 15.17 -4.49
CA PRO A 31 -6.70 15.58 -3.34
C PRO A 31 -7.50 14.41 -2.76
N SER A 32 -8.06 14.60 -1.56
CA SER A 32 -9.01 13.65 -0.99
C SER A 32 -10.20 13.48 -1.93
N GLY A 33 -10.64 12.24 -2.12
CA GLY A 33 -11.73 11.93 -3.04
C GLY A 33 -11.36 11.83 -4.53
N ALA A 34 -10.11 12.08 -4.93
CA ALA A 34 -9.68 12.01 -6.33
C ALA A 34 -9.78 10.62 -6.98
N GLY A 35 -10.07 9.55 -6.21
CA GLY A 35 -10.23 8.20 -6.74
C GLY A 35 -9.05 7.26 -6.46
N LYS A 36 -8.02 7.68 -5.72
CA LYS A 36 -6.82 6.86 -5.44
C LYS A 36 -7.16 5.49 -4.82
N THR A 37 -7.90 5.48 -3.72
CA THR A 37 -8.34 4.24 -3.04
C THR A 37 -9.27 3.40 -3.92
N THR A 38 -10.04 4.04 -4.81
CA THR A 38 -10.90 3.33 -5.77
C THR A 38 -10.07 2.47 -6.73
N VAL A 39 -8.89 2.95 -7.16
CA VAL A 39 -7.97 2.15 -7.98
C VAL A 39 -7.61 0.85 -7.26
N PHE A 40 -7.25 0.90 -5.97
CA PHE A 40 -6.92 -0.29 -5.17
C PHE A 40 -8.10 -1.24 -5.03
N GLN A 41 -9.29 -0.72 -4.77
CA GLN A 41 -10.50 -1.54 -4.61
C GLN A 41 -10.86 -2.29 -5.90
N LEU A 42 -10.68 -1.65 -7.04
CA LEU A 42 -10.90 -2.29 -8.34
C LEU A 42 -9.80 -3.32 -8.66
N MET A 43 -8.53 -3.04 -8.35
CA MET A 43 -7.44 -4.00 -8.53
C MET A 43 -7.64 -5.25 -7.66
N LEU A 44 -8.14 -5.09 -6.43
CA LEU A 44 -8.48 -6.18 -5.51
C LEU A 44 -9.79 -6.89 -5.89
N ARG A 45 -10.44 -6.41 -6.94
CA ARG A 45 -11.73 -6.91 -7.40
C ARG A 45 -12.78 -6.95 -6.29
N TYR A 46 -12.85 -5.88 -5.48
CA TYR A 46 -13.99 -5.62 -4.60
C TYR A 46 -15.18 -5.09 -5.40
N TYR A 47 -14.90 -4.49 -6.56
CA TYR A 47 -15.85 -4.06 -7.56
C TYR A 47 -15.28 -4.35 -8.95
N ASP A 48 -16.14 -4.52 -9.94
CA ASP A 48 -15.77 -4.56 -11.35
C ASP A 48 -16.05 -3.20 -12.01
N PRO A 49 -15.23 -2.73 -12.96
CA PRO A 49 -15.48 -1.48 -13.67
C PRO A 49 -16.74 -1.59 -14.56
N GLU A 50 -17.51 -0.49 -14.68
CA GLU A 50 -18.67 -0.41 -15.55
C GLU A 50 -18.28 -0.51 -17.04
N SER A 51 -17.18 0.13 -17.39
CA SER A 51 -16.60 0.06 -18.72
C SER A 51 -15.07 -0.01 -18.65
N GLY A 52 -14.47 -0.65 -19.66
CA GLY A 52 -13.05 -0.95 -19.66
C GLY A 52 -12.73 -2.27 -18.97
N ARG A 53 -11.47 -2.47 -18.66
CA ARG A 53 -10.96 -3.71 -18.02
C ARG A 53 -9.71 -3.43 -17.20
N ILE A 54 -9.43 -4.33 -16.28
CA ILE A 54 -8.17 -4.37 -15.53
C ILE A 54 -7.48 -5.67 -15.89
N THR A 55 -6.21 -5.60 -16.25
CA THR A 55 -5.42 -6.79 -16.59
C THR A 55 -4.22 -6.89 -15.66
N LEU A 56 -3.89 -8.12 -15.25
CA LEU A 56 -2.67 -8.48 -14.55
C LEU A 56 -1.92 -9.48 -15.44
N ASP A 57 -0.70 -9.14 -15.85
CA ASP A 57 0.11 -9.92 -16.82
C ASP A 57 -0.68 -10.30 -18.09
N GLY A 58 -1.48 -9.37 -18.61
CA GLY A 58 -2.30 -9.55 -19.81
C GLY A 58 -3.63 -10.27 -19.60
N VAL A 59 -3.88 -10.87 -18.45
CA VAL A 59 -5.13 -11.55 -18.09
C VAL A 59 -6.14 -10.57 -17.51
N ASP A 60 -7.34 -10.48 -18.10
CA ASP A 60 -8.43 -9.68 -17.49
C ASP A 60 -8.85 -10.33 -16.17
N ILE A 61 -8.74 -9.57 -15.06
CA ILE A 61 -9.01 -10.08 -13.72
C ILE A 61 -10.46 -10.57 -13.54
N ARG A 62 -11.40 -10.15 -14.40
CA ARG A 62 -12.78 -10.65 -14.37
C ARG A 62 -12.88 -12.11 -14.80
N ASN A 63 -11.93 -12.58 -15.60
CA ASN A 63 -11.85 -13.95 -16.11
C ASN A 63 -11.03 -14.88 -15.20
N ALA A 64 -10.44 -14.35 -14.13
CA ALA A 64 -9.66 -15.10 -13.15
C ALA A 64 -10.47 -15.33 -11.87
N ASP A 65 -10.07 -16.33 -11.07
CA ASP A 65 -10.62 -16.52 -9.72
C ASP A 65 -10.26 -15.30 -8.85
N PRO A 66 -11.21 -14.64 -8.20
CA PRO A 66 -10.93 -13.50 -7.30
C PRO A 66 -9.94 -13.83 -6.17
N VAL A 67 -9.87 -15.07 -5.73
CA VAL A 67 -8.90 -15.52 -4.72
C VAL A 67 -7.49 -15.50 -5.30
N GLU A 68 -7.31 -16.01 -6.53
CA GLU A 68 -6.00 -16.00 -7.20
C GLU A 68 -5.54 -14.58 -7.54
N VAL A 69 -6.46 -13.70 -7.98
CA VAL A 69 -6.17 -12.27 -8.18
C VAL A 69 -5.63 -11.65 -6.90
N ARG A 70 -6.32 -11.86 -5.77
CA ARG A 70 -5.89 -11.32 -4.48
C ARG A 70 -4.63 -11.98 -3.94
N ARG A 71 -4.34 -13.24 -4.30
CA ARG A 71 -3.06 -13.88 -3.96
C ARG A 71 -1.87 -13.21 -4.64
N SER A 72 -2.05 -12.74 -5.86
CA SER A 72 -1.00 -12.06 -6.63
C SER A 72 -0.76 -10.62 -6.19
N ILE A 73 -1.62 -10.07 -5.31
CA ILE A 73 -1.56 -8.68 -4.84
C ILE A 73 -1.34 -8.66 -3.32
N GLY A 74 -0.27 -8.02 -2.88
CA GLY A 74 -0.03 -7.69 -1.48
C GLY A 74 -0.54 -6.30 -1.15
N VAL A 75 -1.14 -6.13 0.03
CA VAL A 75 -1.64 -4.83 0.48
C VAL A 75 -1.05 -4.48 1.82
N VAL A 76 -0.51 -3.28 1.93
CA VAL A 76 -0.16 -2.66 3.22
C VAL A 76 -1.05 -1.43 3.36
N SER A 77 -2.04 -1.53 4.25
CA SER A 77 -3.01 -0.46 4.50
C SER A 77 -2.51 0.56 5.52
N GLN A 78 -3.07 1.75 5.49
CA GLN A 78 -2.81 2.82 6.45
C GLN A 78 -3.08 2.38 7.90
N GLU A 79 -4.18 1.67 8.13
CA GLU A 79 -4.56 1.11 9.43
C GLU A 79 -4.56 -0.42 9.35
N PRO A 80 -3.43 -1.07 9.68
CA PRO A 80 -3.37 -2.52 9.61
C PRO A 80 -4.22 -3.19 10.68
N VAL A 81 -5.00 -4.18 10.27
CA VAL A 81 -5.76 -5.02 11.19
C VAL A 81 -4.83 -6.00 11.88
N ILE A 82 -4.90 -6.05 13.21
CA ILE A 82 -4.28 -7.08 14.04
C ILE A 82 -5.38 -8.05 14.47
N PHE A 83 -5.20 -9.31 14.11
CA PHE A 83 -6.16 -10.36 14.46
C PHE A 83 -5.98 -10.80 15.91
N SER A 84 -7.07 -11.26 16.52
CA SER A 84 -7.07 -11.88 17.85
C SER A 84 -6.42 -13.27 17.79
N ALA A 85 -5.10 -13.27 17.62
CA ALA A 85 -4.22 -14.44 17.53
C ALA A 85 -2.84 -14.05 18.07
N ASP A 86 -1.91 -15.01 18.19
CA ASP A 86 -0.54 -14.67 18.53
C ASP A 86 0.19 -13.91 17.40
N ALA A 87 1.38 -13.41 17.70
CA ALA A 87 2.15 -12.62 16.76
C ALA A 87 2.63 -13.45 15.55
N MET A 88 2.98 -14.73 15.78
CA MET A 88 3.37 -15.66 14.74
C MET A 88 2.25 -15.85 13.73
N GLU A 89 1.04 -16.16 14.19
CA GLU A 89 -0.13 -16.36 13.33
C GLU A 89 -0.59 -15.06 12.66
N ASN A 90 -0.43 -13.92 13.34
CA ASN A 90 -0.67 -12.63 12.71
C ASN A 90 0.20 -12.40 11.47
N ILE A 91 1.47 -12.81 11.48
CA ILE A 91 2.35 -12.71 10.31
C ILE A 91 2.06 -13.82 9.31
N ARG A 92 1.86 -15.07 9.79
CA ARG A 92 1.54 -16.26 8.97
C ARG A 92 0.28 -16.08 8.12
N TYR A 93 -0.65 -15.18 8.52
CA TYR A 93 -1.81 -14.83 7.72
C TYR A 93 -1.45 -14.38 6.27
N GLY A 94 -0.25 -13.87 6.05
CA GLY A 94 0.27 -13.56 4.71
C GLY A 94 0.37 -14.79 3.80
N ARG A 95 0.80 -15.95 4.37
CA ARG A 95 0.91 -17.26 3.71
C ARG A 95 0.72 -18.36 4.76
N PRO A 96 -0.50 -18.93 4.86
CA PRO A 96 -0.86 -19.89 5.92
C PRO A 96 0.00 -21.15 6.00
N GLU A 97 0.57 -21.58 4.89
CA GLU A 97 1.45 -22.75 4.78
C GLU A 97 2.93 -22.47 5.11
N ALA A 98 3.27 -21.23 5.48
CA ALA A 98 4.65 -20.86 5.78
C ALA A 98 5.15 -21.53 7.09
N THR A 99 6.42 -21.94 7.08
CA THR A 99 7.07 -22.46 8.29
C THR A 99 7.37 -21.36 9.31
N ASP A 100 7.66 -21.72 10.54
CA ASP A 100 8.03 -20.76 11.59
C ASP A 100 9.30 -19.97 11.21
N GLU A 101 10.24 -20.63 10.55
CA GLU A 101 11.47 -20.01 10.07
C GLU A 101 11.19 -18.94 9.01
N GLU A 102 10.31 -19.23 8.06
CA GLU A 102 9.90 -18.27 7.04
C GLU A 102 9.17 -17.06 7.65
N VAL A 103 8.29 -17.29 8.63
CA VAL A 103 7.61 -16.22 9.37
C VAL A 103 8.60 -15.34 10.12
N ARG A 104 9.60 -15.95 10.80
CA ARG A 104 10.66 -15.21 11.51
C ARG A 104 11.53 -14.40 10.53
N ALA A 105 11.89 -14.99 9.39
CA ALA A 105 12.63 -14.27 8.35
C ALA A 105 11.87 -13.08 7.80
N ALA A 106 10.56 -13.22 7.59
CA ALA A 106 9.69 -12.10 7.16
C ALA A 106 9.57 -11.01 8.24
N ALA A 107 9.49 -11.40 9.53
CA ALA A 107 9.51 -10.47 10.65
C ALA A 107 10.83 -9.69 10.72
N ASP A 108 11.95 -10.36 10.53
CA ASP A 108 13.27 -9.72 10.52
C ASP A 108 13.41 -8.73 9.37
N ALA A 109 13.02 -9.13 8.16
CA ALA A 109 13.01 -8.26 6.99
C ALA A 109 12.12 -7.01 7.15
N ALA A 110 11.04 -7.12 7.97
CA ALA A 110 10.16 -6.02 8.34
C ALA A 110 10.63 -5.24 9.59
N ALA A 111 11.83 -5.50 10.11
CA ALA A 111 12.34 -4.95 11.36
C ALA A 111 11.38 -5.15 12.55
N ALA A 112 10.64 -6.28 12.56
CA ALA A 112 9.66 -6.59 13.60
C ALA A 112 10.22 -7.50 14.70
N THR A 113 11.26 -8.27 14.45
CA THR A 113 11.81 -9.28 15.36
C THR A 113 12.14 -8.69 16.72
N GLU A 114 12.87 -7.57 16.77
CA GLU A 114 13.33 -6.96 18.01
C GLU A 114 12.18 -6.64 18.98
N PHE A 115 11.12 -5.97 18.49
CA PHE A 115 10.01 -5.65 19.37
C PHE A 115 9.15 -6.88 19.71
N LEU A 116 9.03 -7.83 18.78
CA LEU A 116 8.26 -9.06 19.03
C LEU A 116 8.93 -9.92 20.12
N GLU A 117 10.25 -10.05 20.12
CA GLU A 117 10.99 -10.78 21.15
C GLU A 117 10.92 -10.12 22.53
N ARG A 118 10.71 -8.80 22.60
CA ARG A 118 10.50 -8.07 23.86
C ARG A 118 9.09 -8.24 24.45
N LEU A 119 8.14 -8.82 23.71
CA LEU A 119 6.81 -9.13 24.23
C LEU A 119 6.90 -10.26 25.27
N PRO A 120 5.93 -10.35 26.20
CA PRO A 120 5.98 -11.30 27.32
C PRO A 120 6.24 -12.77 26.95
N ASN A 121 5.72 -13.21 25.80
CA ASN A 121 5.91 -14.56 25.26
C ASN A 121 6.52 -14.55 23.84
N GLY A 122 7.28 -13.50 23.50
CA GLY A 122 7.86 -13.34 22.16
C GLY A 122 6.81 -13.45 21.05
N PHE A 123 7.10 -14.21 20.01
CA PHE A 123 6.20 -14.48 18.89
C PHE A 123 4.90 -15.20 19.27
N SER A 124 4.87 -15.91 20.41
CA SER A 124 3.65 -16.56 20.92
C SER A 124 2.78 -15.61 21.76
N THR A 125 3.11 -14.34 21.84
CA THR A 125 2.29 -13.36 22.55
C THR A 125 0.98 -13.12 21.81
N PHE A 126 -0.15 -13.26 22.52
CA PHE A 126 -1.47 -13.01 21.98
C PHE A 126 -1.70 -11.50 21.76
N LEU A 127 -2.11 -11.13 20.55
CA LEU A 127 -2.35 -9.75 20.10
C LEU A 127 -3.85 -9.48 19.89
N GLY A 128 -4.21 -8.22 19.61
CA GLY A 128 -5.58 -7.82 19.33
C GLY A 128 -6.32 -7.28 20.54
N GLU A 129 -7.66 -7.22 20.48
CA GLU A 129 -8.49 -6.53 21.49
C GLU A 129 -8.34 -7.09 22.91
N LYS A 130 -8.11 -8.39 23.04
CA LYS A 130 -7.95 -9.10 24.31
C LYS A 130 -6.49 -9.40 24.68
N GLY A 131 -5.54 -8.95 23.85
CA GLY A 131 -4.12 -9.21 24.01
C GLY A 131 -3.30 -7.94 24.25
N VAL A 132 -2.01 -8.03 23.98
CA VAL A 132 -1.08 -6.90 24.09
C VAL A 132 -1.42 -5.86 23.03
N ARG A 133 -1.52 -4.60 23.46
CA ARG A 133 -1.70 -3.46 22.56
C ARG A 133 -0.37 -3.07 21.93
N LEU A 134 -0.37 -2.97 20.62
CA LEU A 134 0.78 -2.55 19.82
C LEU A 134 0.71 -1.05 19.50
N SER A 135 1.88 -0.41 19.36
CA SER A 135 1.97 0.93 18.77
C SER A 135 1.57 0.92 17.29
N GLY A 136 1.31 2.08 16.70
CA GLY A 136 1.04 2.22 15.26
C GLY A 136 2.14 1.62 14.40
N GLY A 137 3.41 1.94 14.71
CA GLY A 137 4.57 1.42 13.99
C GLY A 137 4.78 -0.09 14.14
N GLN A 138 4.46 -0.65 15.31
CA GLN A 138 4.50 -2.10 15.51
C GLN A 138 3.44 -2.82 14.67
N ARG A 139 2.20 -2.30 14.64
CA ARG A 139 1.14 -2.83 13.76
C ARG A 139 1.55 -2.77 12.30
N GLN A 140 2.15 -1.64 11.89
CA GLN A 140 2.59 -1.45 10.50
C GLN A 140 3.70 -2.45 10.11
N ARG A 141 4.69 -2.67 10.98
CA ARG A 141 5.75 -3.66 10.74
C ARG A 141 5.20 -5.09 10.62
N ILE A 142 4.19 -5.46 11.39
CA ILE A 142 3.50 -6.75 11.22
C ILE A 142 2.80 -6.81 9.84
N ALA A 143 2.14 -5.75 9.40
CA ALA A 143 1.51 -5.71 8.08
C ALA A 143 2.53 -5.82 6.94
N VAL A 144 3.69 -5.17 7.08
CA VAL A 144 4.80 -5.30 6.13
C VAL A 144 5.36 -6.72 6.15
N ALA A 145 5.54 -7.34 7.32
CA ALA A 145 5.97 -8.74 7.43
C ALA A 145 5.00 -9.71 6.73
N ARG A 146 3.67 -9.50 6.88
CA ARG A 146 2.65 -10.26 6.12
C ARG A 146 2.84 -10.14 4.62
N ALA A 147 3.08 -8.91 4.14
CA ALA A 147 3.26 -8.65 2.72
C ALA A 147 4.58 -9.25 2.20
N ILE A 148 5.66 -9.21 2.98
CA ILE A 148 6.93 -9.87 2.67
C ILE A 148 6.74 -11.38 2.57
N LEU A 149 6.10 -11.99 3.58
CA LEU A 149 5.86 -13.43 3.63
C LEU A 149 5.00 -13.93 2.47
N ARG A 150 4.04 -13.09 2.04
CA ARG A 150 3.16 -13.39 0.91
C ARG A 150 3.89 -13.40 -0.42
N ASP A 151 4.94 -12.62 -0.58
CA ASP A 151 5.75 -12.46 -1.81
C ASP A 151 4.91 -12.18 -3.07
N PRO A 152 4.11 -11.12 -3.10
CA PRO A 152 3.17 -10.86 -4.19
C PRO A 152 3.86 -10.30 -5.43
N ALA A 153 3.25 -10.53 -6.62
CA ALA A 153 3.70 -9.95 -7.88
C ALA A 153 3.50 -8.43 -7.95
N VAL A 154 2.44 -7.92 -7.31
CA VAL A 154 2.11 -6.50 -7.22
C VAL A 154 1.88 -6.10 -5.78
N LEU A 155 2.43 -4.96 -5.39
CA LEU A 155 2.30 -4.40 -4.06
C LEU A 155 1.47 -3.11 -4.10
N LEU A 156 0.42 -3.04 -3.28
CA LEU A 156 -0.40 -1.85 -3.07
C LEU A 156 -0.11 -1.29 -1.68
N LEU A 157 0.38 -0.06 -1.61
CA LEU A 157 0.72 0.61 -0.37
C LEU A 157 -0.18 1.84 -0.18
N ASP A 158 -0.97 1.85 0.89
CA ASP A 158 -1.82 3.00 1.25
C ASP A 158 -1.23 3.70 2.47
N GLU A 159 -0.57 4.84 2.25
CA GLU A 159 -0.03 5.76 3.27
C GLU A 159 0.53 5.11 4.55
N ALA A 160 1.40 4.13 4.39
CA ALA A 160 1.82 3.23 5.46
C ALA A 160 2.57 3.89 6.65
N THR A 161 2.77 5.22 6.66
CA THR A 161 3.59 5.90 7.68
C THR A 161 2.98 7.16 8.30
N SER A 162 1.77 7.57 7.90
CA SER A 162 1.12 8.77 8.43
C SER A 162 0.68 8.58 9.87
N ALA A 163 1.18 9.08 10.86
CA ALA A 163 0.85 8.98 12.28
C ALA A 163 1.80 8.09 13.12
N LEU A 164 3.03 7.89 12.67
CA LEU A 164 4.06 7.20 13.44
C LEU A 164 5.00 8.21 14.09
N ASP A 165 5.56 7.82 15.25
CA ASP A 165 6.71 8.51 15.80
C ASP A 165 7.95 8.33 14.90
N SER A 166 8.91 9.23 14.99
CA SER A 166 10.08 9.29 14.08
C SER A 166 10.90 8.01 14.06
N GLU A 167 11.03 7.31 15.20
CA GLU A 167 11.79 6.06 15.27
C GLU A 167 11.04 4.93 14.57
N SER A 168 9.76 4.75 14.89
CA SER A 168 8.90 3.77 14.24
C SER A 168 8.78 4.01 12.74
N GLU A 169 8.71 5.27 12.32
CA GLU A 169 8.68 5.65 10.92
C GLU A 169 9.92 5.20 10.17
N HIS A 170 11.10 5.42 10.73
CA HIS A 170 12.36 5.00 10.12
C HIS A 170 12.40 3.50 9.84
N TYR A 171 12.02 2.66 10.81
CA TYR A 171 11.98 1.20 10.63
C TYR A 171 10.95 0.76 9.60
N VAL A 172 9.76 1.37 9.61
CA VAL A 172 8.71 1.07 8.61
C VAL A 172 9.18 1.47 7.22
N GLN A 173 9.81 2.64 7.07
CA GLN A 173 10.34 3.11 5.79
C GLN A 173 11.39 2.14 5.22
N LEU A 174 12.35 1.72 6.03
CA LEU A 174 13.36 0.73 5.61
C LEU A 174 12.72 -0.61 5.17
N ALA A 175 11.72 -1.07 5.91
CA ALA A 175 11.01 -2.30 5.57
C ALA A 175 10.22 -2.16 4.26
N LEU A 176 9.57 -0.99 4.04
CA LEU A 176 8.85 -0.69 2.79
C LEU A 176 9.82 -0.61 1.59
N GLU A 177 10.96 0.02 1.75
CA GLU A 177 11.98 0.08 0.70
C GLU A 177 12.48 -1.31 0.29
N ARG A 178 12.71 -2.18 1.28
CA ARG A 178 13.11 -3.58 1.04
C ARG A 178 12.04 -4.36 0.29
N ILE A 179 10.77 -4.26 0.69
CA ILE A 179 9.70 -5.00 0.01
C ILE A 179 9.40 -4.46 -1.39
N MET A 180 9.60 -3.16 -1.62
CA MET A 180 9.42 -2.55 -2.94
C MET A 180 10.60 -2.80 -3.90
N ALA A 181 11.76 -3.22 -3.38
CA ALA A 181 12.90 -3.54 -4.23
C ALA A 181 12.51 -4.67 -5.20
N ASP A 182 12.74 -4.47 -6.48
CA ASP A 182 12.48 -5.44 -7.57
C ASP A 182 11.01 -5.87 -7.74
N ARG A 183 10.05 -5.14 -7.13
CA ARG A 183 8.62 -5.43 -7.25
C ARG A 183 7.84 -4.30 -7.92
N THR A 184 6.81 -4.69 -8.65
CA THR A 184 5.82 -3.73 -9.15
C THR A 184 5.03 -3.18 -7.97
N SER A 185 5.04 -1.88 -7.77
CA SER A 185 4.35 -1.26 -6.65
C SER A 185 3.54 -0.03 -7.06
N ILE A 186 2.36 0.09 -6.49
CA ILE A 186 1.51 1.27 -6.60
C ILE A 186 1.30 1.81 -5.19
N VAL A 187 1.69 3.06 -4.98
CA VAL A 187 1.70 3.69 -3.66
C VAL A 187 0.74 4.88 -3.67
N ILE A 188 -0.24 4.90 -2.79
CA ILE A 188 -0.96 6.13 -2.47
C ILE A 188 -0.07 6.90 -1.53
N ALA A 189 0.58 7.94 -2.05
CA ALA A 189 1.63 8.63 -1.33
C ALA A 189 1.14 9.99 -0.81
N HIS A 190 1.41 10.24 0.47
CA HIS A 190 1.17 11.50 1.16
C HIS A 190 2.46 12.15 1.67
N ARG A 191 3.62 11.48 1.51
CA ARG A 191 4.94 11.98 1.92
C ARG A 191 5.84 12.22 0.73
N LEU A 192 6.54 13.34 0.75
CA LEU A 192 7.43 13.74 -0.33
C LEU A 192 8.55 12.72 -0.56
N SER A 193 9.11 12.13 0.51
CA SER A 193 10.15 11.09 0.40
C SER A 193 9.70 9.89 -0.44
N THR A 194 8.50 9.38 -0.20
CA THR A 194 7.91 8.27 -0.95
C THR A 194 7.65 8.65 -2.41
N ILE A 195 7.18 9.87 -2.64
CA ILE A 195 6.85 10.38 -3.98
C ILE A 195 8.14 10.55 -4.81
N ARG A 196 9.22 11.08 -4.23
CA ARG A 196 10.50 11.32 -4.93
C ARG A 196 11.20 10.02 -5.33
N GLN A 197 10.96 8.94 -4.61
CA GLN A 197 11.53 7.62 -4.90
C GLN A 197 10.74 6.84 -5.98
N ALA A 198 9.57 7.33 -6.39
CA ALA A 198 8.78 6.69 -7.43
C ALA A 198 9.42 6.88 -8.82
N ASP A 199 9.34 5.85 -9.64
CA ASP A 199 9.77 5.93 -11.05
C ASP A 199 8.86 6.87 -11.83
N ARG A 200 7.57 6.88 -11.45
CA ARG A 200 6.54 7.73 -12.05
C ARG A 200 5.49 8.14 -11.02
N ILE A 201 5.12 9.39 -11.07
CA ILE A 201 4.02 9.97 -10.30
C ILE A 201 2.83 10.12 -11.25
N VAL A 202 1.66 9.71 -10.80
CA VAL A 202 0.38 9.83 -11.51
C VAL A 202 -0.53 10.71 -10.66
N VAL A 203 -0.90 11.85 -11.20
CA VAL A 203 -1.71 12.86 -10.50
C VAL A 203 -3.17 12.67 -10.88
N LEU A 204 -3.99 12.38 -9.87
CA LEU A 204 -5.43 12.20 -10.01
C LEU A 204 -6.17 13.44 -9.54
N ASP A 205 -7.20 13.81 -10.30
CA ASP A 205 -8.21 14.79 -9.91
C ASP A 205 -9.56 14.37 -10.47
N ASP A 206 -10.59 14.39 -9.62
CA ASP A 206 -11.97 14.01 -9.97
C ASP A 206 -12.08 12.71 -10.83
N GLY A 207 -11.38 11.68 -10.41
CA GLY A 207 -11.40 10.36 -11.06
C GLY A 207 -10.60 10.25 -12.36
N LYS A 208 -9.84 11.28 -12.75
CA LYS A 208 -9.05 11.33 -13.98
C LYS A 208 -7.57 11.50 -13.70
N ILE A 209 -6.73 10.99 -14.59
CA ILE A 209 -5.30 11.35 -14.60
C ILE A 209 -5.17 12.71 -15.28
N VAL A 210 -4.65 13.69 -14.54
CA VAL A 210 -4.47 15.07 -15.04
C VAL A 210 -3.03 15.36 -15.43
N SER A 211 -2.06 14.67 -14.83
CA SER A 211 -0.66 14.71 -15.25
C SER A 211 0.08 13.47 -14.77
N GLU A 212 1.18 13.13 -15.42
CA GLU A 212 2.08 12.06 -15.01
C GLU A 212 3.53 12.39 -15.37
N GLY A 213 4.47 12.01 -14.53
CA GLY A 213 5.89 12.31 -14.74
C GLY A 213 6.74 12.04 -13.50
N LYS A 214 7.97 12.53 -13.51
CA LYS A 214 8.86 12.56 -12.35
C LYS A 214 8.63 13.83 -11.53
N HIS A 215 9.06 13.80 -10.27
CA HIS A 215 8.92 14.90 -9.33
C HIS A 215 9.34 16.25 -9.91
N ASP A 216 10.59 16.35 -10.38
CA ASP A 216 11.14 17.62 -10.84
C ASP A 216 10.42 18.17 -12.09
N ALA A 217 9.99 17.30 -13.00
CA ALA A 217 9.23 17.68 -14.18
C ALA A 217 7.85 18.23 -13.79
N LEU A 218 7.12 17.53 -12.91
CA LEU A 218 5.80 17.97 -12.47
C LEU A 218 5.82 19.24 -11.61
N ILE A 219 6.90 19.48 -10.85
CA ILE A 219 7.11 20.76 -10.15
C ILE A 219 7.31 21.89 -11.16
N SER A 220 8.14 21.65 -12.18
CA SER A 220 8.44 22.67 -13.21
C SER A 220 7.22 23.03 -14.06
N GLU A 221 6.29 22.10 -14.27
CA GLU A 221 5.03 22.35 -14.99
C GLU A 221 4.06 23.26 -14.22
N GLY A 222 4.20 23.42 -12.89
CA GLY A 222 3.39 24.32 -12.07
C GLY A 222 1.91 23.93 -11.94
N GLY A 223 1.54 22.70 -12.27
CA GLY A 223 0.16 22.21 -12.26
C GLY A 223 -0.38 21.84 -10.86
N LEU A 224 -1.37 20.94 -10.82
CA LEU A 224 -1.98 20.48 -9.57
C LEU A 224 -0.93 19.86 -8.64
N TYR A 225 0.02 19.10 -9.21
CA TYR A 225 1.08 18.46 -8.41
C TYR A 225 1.93 19.47 -7.66
N ALA A 226 2.39 20.55 -8.32
CA ALA A 226 3.20 21.59 -7.68
C ALA A 226 2.45 22.23 -6.50
N ARG A 227 1.15 22.55 -6.69
CA ARG A 227 0.31 23.09 -5.60
C ARG A 227 0.10 22.13 -4.43
N LEU A 228 0.00 20.83 -4.72
CA LEU A 228 -0.10 19.81 -3.66
C LEU A 228 1.24 19.66 -2.94
N ALA A 229 2.35 19.70 -3.67
CA ALA A 229 3.69 19.64 -3.13
C ALA A 229 3.95 20.80 -2.16
N GLU A 230 3.67 22.04 -2.56
CA GLU A 230 3.81 23.21 -1.70
C GLU A 230 2.99 23.11 -0.41
N ARG A 231 1.71 22.67 -0.52
CA ARG A 231 0.80 22.63 0.66
C ARG A 231 1.04 21.47 1.62
N GLN A 232 1.44 20.31 1.12
CA GLN A 232 1.58 19.10 1.94
C GLN A 232 3.01 18.92 2.47
N PHE A 233 4.01 19.52 1.80
CA PHE A 233 5.40 19.25 2.07
C PHE A 233 6.14 20.40 2.75
N ASP A 234 5.67 21.65 2.63
CA ASP A 234 6.20 22.78 3.42
C ASP A 234 5.77 22.72 4.88
N LEU A 235 4.64 22.07 5.20
CA LEU A 235 4.19 21.84 6.58
C LEU A 235 5.03 20.81 7.37
N ALA A 236 5.95 20.12 6.71
CA ALA A 236 6.86 19.14 7.35
C ALA A 236 8.26 19.72 7.63
N SER A 237 8.45 21.03 7.41
CA SER A 237 9.75 21.74 7.57
C SER A 237 9.77 22.67 8.78
N ASP A 238 8.71 22.72 9.58
CA ASP A 238 8.59 23.36 10.90
C ASP A 238 8.41 22.25 11.97
#